data_8ca59b86aece9138784d8c0a69088f1f
#
_entry.id   8ca59b86aece9138784d8c0a69088f1f
#
_cell.length_a   1.000
_cell.length_b   1.000
_cell.length_c   1.000
_cell.angle_alpha   90.00
_cell.angle_beta   90.00
_cell.angle_gamma   90.00
#
_symmetry.space_group_name_H-M   'P 1'
#
loop_
_entity.id
_entity.type
_entity.pdbx_description
1 polymer ?
#
loop_
_entity_poly.entity_id
_entity_poly.type
_entity_poly.pdbx_seq_one_letter_code
_entity_poly.pdbx_strand_id
1 'polypeptide(L)'
;STLLKTILGKLPPLGGEVQLGDYLFPGYFEQEAARDSQETALDTFWAQFPSMENREVRLCLAKCGLTNEHITSQMRVLSGGENAKVRLAIVMNREHNWLILDEPTNHLDVDAKDELKRALTEFPGTILLVSHDPLFYEDFVTDIWNVEDWTTKIV
;
A
#
# COMPACT_ATOMS: atom_id res chain seq x y z
N SER A 1 6.68 10.64 -4.00
CA SER A 1 5.98 9.98 -5.12
C SER A 1 6.81 9.90 -6.40
N THR A 2 7.46 10.99 -6.86
CA THR A 2 8.27 10.99 -8.11
C THR A 2 9.41 9.98 -8.06
N LEU A 3 10.17 9.94 -6.96
CA LEU A 3 11.25 8.98 -6.76
C LEU A 3 10.76 7.54 -6.85
N LEU A 4 9.65 7.22 -6.17
CA LEU A 4 9.07 5.87 -6.19
C LEU A 4 8.62 5.47 -7.60
N LYS A 5 7.99 6.39 -8.33
CA LYS A 5 7.57 6.16 -9.73
C LYS A 5 8.77 5.94 -10.66
N THR A 6 9.87 6.63 -10.41
CA THR A 6 11.13 6.44 -11.16
C THR A 6 11.75 5.08 -10.86
N ILE A 7 11.82 4.69 -9.58
CA ILE A 7 12.33 3.36 -9.15
C ILE A 7 11.51 2.23 -9.78
N LEU A 8 10.19 2.40 -9.87
CA LEU A 8 9.27 1.43 -10.48
C LEU A 8 9.26 1.45 -12.03
N GLY A 9 10.08 2.30 -12.66
CA GLY A 9 10.12 2.45 -14.12
C GLY A 9 8.89 3.13 -14.73
N LYS A 10 8.01 3.71 -13.91
CA LYS A 10 6.82 4.47 -14.37
C LYS A 10 7.18 5.86 -14.88
N LEU A 11 8.33 6.40 -14.47
CA LEU A 11 8.90 7.66 -14.93
C LEU A 11 10.37 7.46 -15.30
N PRO A 12 10.87 8.13 -16.36
CA PRO A 12 12.28 8.09 -16.69
C PRO A 12 13.09 8.85 -15.63
N PRO A 13 14.33 8.40 -15.29
CA PRO A 13 15.22 9.15 -14.42
C PRO A 13 15.68 10.43 -15.12
N LEU A 14 15.88 11.51 -14.34
CA LEU A 14 16.43 12.77 -14.85
C LEU A 14 17.92 12.65 -15.22
N GLY A 15 18.62 11.68 -14.65
CA GLY A 15 20.03 11.36 -14.91
C GLY A 15 20.38 10.06 -14.20
N GLY A 16 21.47 9.41 -14.64
CA GLY A 16 21.84 8.10 -14.14
C GLY A 16 20.95 6.98 -14.67
N GLU A 17 20.97 5.84 -13.98
CA GLU A 17 20.16 4.67 -14.28
C GLU A 17 19.56 4.08 -13.01
N VAL A 18 18.43 3.41 -13.15
CA VAL A 18 17.80 2.60 -12.09
C VAL A 18 17.97 1.14 -12.46
N GLN A 19 18.72 0.42 -11.65
CA GLN A 19 18.88 -1.03 -11.81
C GLN A 19 18.23 -1.75 -10.64
N LEU A 20 17.19 -2.52 -10.92
CA LEU A 20 16.56 -3.39 -9.93
C LEU A 20 17.30 -4.73 -9.90
N GLY A 21 17.44 -5.30 -8.70
CA GLY A 21 17.97 -6.64 -8.54
C GLY A 21 17.04 -7.70 -9.14
N ASP A 22 17.61 -8.86 -9.46
CA ASP A 22 16.84 -10.01 -9.90
C ASP A 22 15.95 -10.52 -8.75
N TYR A 23 14.80 -11.11 -9.09
CA TYR A 23 13.85 -11.69 -8.13
C TYR A 23 13.15 -10.69 -7.20
N LEU A 24 13.05 -9.43 -7.58
CA LEU A 24 12.20 -8.45 -6.89
C LEU A 24 10.78 -8.48 -7.47
N PHE A 25 9.79 -8.73 -6.60
CA PHE A 25 8.37 -8.70 -6.93
C PHE A 25 7.71 -7.54 -6.18
N PRO A 26 7.71 -6.32 -6.76
CA PRO A 26 7.23 -5.14 -6.08
C PRO A 26 5.70 -5.12 -5.99
N GLY A 27 5.17 -4.88 -4.80
CA GLY A 27 3.82 -4.43 -4.55
C GLY A 27 3.80 -2.92 -4.36
N TYR A 28 3.07 -2.20 -5.19
CA TYR A 28 2.97 -0.75 -5.07
C TYR A 28 1.58 -0.34 -4.57
N PHE A 29 1.57 0.34 -3.45
CA PHE A 29 0.38 0.97 -2.90
C PHE A 29 0.39 2.45 -3.24
N GLU A 30 -0.46 2.84 -4.17
CA GLU A 30 -0.68 4.22 -4.56
C GLU A 30 -2.01 4.72 -3.99
N GLN A 31 -2.01 5.90 -3.41
CA GLN A 31 -3.16 6.47 -2.73
C GLN A 31 -4.33 6.81 -3.67
N GLU A 32 -4.05 7.15 -4.93
CA GLU A 32 -5.04 7.55 -5.92
C GLU A 32 -5.39 6.41 -6.88
N ALA A 33 -6.34 5.57 -6.53
CA ALA A 33 -7.03 4.74 -7.52
C ALA A 33 -8.51 5.15 -7.62
N ALA A 34 -9.07 4.93 -8.80
CA ALA A 34 -10.42 5.35 -9.15
C ALA A 34 -11.45 5.03 -8.04
N ARG A 35 -12.02 6.07 -7.45
CA ARG A 35 -13.08 5.98 -6.44
C ARG A 35 -14.47 5.70 -7.03
N ASP A 36 -14.59 5.61 -8.35
CA ASP A 36 -15.88 5.58 -9.05
C ASP A 36 -16.38 4.16 -9.37
N SER A 37 -15.75 3.12 -8.81
CA SER A 37 -16.18 1.76 -9.06
C SER A 37 -17.53 1.46 -8.40
N GLN A 38 -18.46 0.91 -9.19
CA GLN A 38 -19.76 0.41 -8.73
C GLN A 38 -19.66 -1.00 -8.13
N GLU A 39 -18.51 -1.67 -8.26
CA GLU A 39 -18.25 -2.96 -7.67
C GLU A 39 -18.19 -2.84 -6.15
N THR A 40 -18.59 -3.92 -5.48
CA THR A 40 -18.45 -3.99 -4.02
C THR A 40 -16.98 -4.19 -3.62
N ALA A 41 -16.62 -3.89 -2.38
CA ALA A 41 -15.29 -4.19 -1.85
C ALA A 41 -14.96 -5.68 -1.99
N LEU A 42 -15.96 -6.54 -1.76
CA LEU A 42 -15.87 -7.99 -1.95
C LEU A 42 -15.48 -8.33 -3.39
N ASP A 43 -16.23 -7.82 -4.37
CA ASP A 43 -16.03 -8.14 -5.78
C ASP A 43 -14.68 -7.58 -6.28
N THR A 44 -14.32 -6.37 -5.86
CA THR A 44 -13.04 -5.72 -6.20
C THR A 44 -11.86 -6.55 -5.71
N PHE A 45 -11.93 -7.05 -4.48
CA PHE A 45 -10.89 -7.93 -3.94
C PHE A 45 -10.91 -9.29 -4.65
N TRP A 46 -12.07 -9.90 -4.80
CA TRP A 46 -12.21 -11.24 -5.38
C TRP A 46 -11.76 -11.32 -6.84
N ALA A 47 -11.98 -10.26 -7.61
CA ALA A 47 -11.46 -10.17 -8.98
C ALA A 47 -9.93 -10.30 -9.08
N GLN A 48 -9.20 -9.96 -8.01
CA GLN A 48 -7.75 -10.11 -7.94
C GLN A 48 -7.31 -11.52 -7.50
N PHE A 49 -8.20 -12.27 -6.83
CA PHE A 49 -7.93 -13.59 -6.25
C PHE A 49 -9.07 -14.57 -6.57
N PRO A 50 -9.30 -14.89 -7.85
CA PRO A 50 -10.47 -15.68 -8.27
C PRO A 50 -10.45 -17.13 -7.74
N SER A 51 -9.32 -17.62 -7.27
CA SER A 51 -9.19 -18.96 -6.68
C SER A 51 -9.58 -19.02 -5.20
N MET A 52 -9.73 -17.87 -4.54
CA MET A 52 -10.15 -17.84 -3.14
C MET A 52 -11.65 -18.11 -2.98
N GLU A 53 -12.01 -18.78 -1.89
CA GLU A 53 -13.41 -18.91 -1.51
C GLU A 53 -13.95 -17.59 -0.92
N ASN A 54 -15.27 -17.37 -1.03
CA ASN A 54 -15.93 -16.16 -0.50
C ASN A 54 -15.61 -15.91 0.98
N ARG A 55 -15.53 -16.99 1.78
CA ARG A 55 -15.17 -16.91 3.20
C ARG A 55 -13.74 -16.38 3.42
N GLU A 56 -12.80 -16.81 2.60
CA GLU A 56 -11.40 -16.39 2.68
C GLU A 56 -11.26 -14.92 2.32
N VAL A 57 -11.93 -14.49 1.24
CA VAL A 57 -11.97 -13.07 0.82
C VAL A 57 -12.51 -12.19 1.94
N ARG A 58 -13.63 -12.57 2.56
CA ARG A 58 -14.19 -11.84 3.71
C ARG A 58 -13.25 -11.78 4.89
N LEU A 59 -12.54 -12.87 5.17
CA LEU A 59 -11.56 -12.92 6.26
C LEU A 59 -10.37 -11.97 6.00
N CYS A 60 -9.86 -11.93 4.77
CA CYS A 60 -8.78 -11.01 4.38
C CYS A 60 -9.19 -9.55 4.55
N LEU A 61 -10.39 -9.19 4.10
CA LEU A 61 -10.93 -7.84 4.23
C LEU A 61 -11.20 -7.47 5.71
N ALA A 62 -11.74 -8.40 6.49
CA ALA A 62 -12.00 -8.20 7.92
C ALA A 62 -10.70 -8.02 8.73
N LYS A 63 -9.60 -8.72 8.37
CA LYS A 63 -8.28 -8.53 8.97
C LYS A 63 -7.71 -7.13 8.74
N CYS A 64 -8.17 -6.43 7.72
CA CYS A 64 -7.82 -5.02 7.47
C CYS A 64 -8.82 -4.04 8.11
N GLY A 65 -9.63 -4.49 9.07
CA GLY A 65 -10.56 -3.65 9.83
C GLY A 65 -11.82 -3.23 9.06
N LEU A 66 -12.23 -3.99 8.04
CA LEU A 66 -13.49 -3.77 7.33
C LEU A 66 -14.62 -4.56 7.98
N THR A 67 -15.74 -3.88 8.25
CA THR A 67 -16.97 -4.53 8.73
C THR A 67 -17.70 -5.26 7.59
N ASN A 68 -18.65 -6.13 7.93
CA ASN A 68 -19.48 -6.79 6.91
C ASN A 68 -20.24 -5.80 6.03
N GLU A 69 -20.67 -4.68 6.58
CA GLU A 69 -21.32 -3.60 5.83
C GLU A 69 -20.36 -2.99 4.80
N HIS A 70 -19.13 -2.65 5.20
CA HIS A 70 -18.11 -2.15 4.30
C HIS A 70 -17.78 -3.14 3.18
N ILE A 71 -17.66 -4.44 3.52
CA ILE A 71 -17.31 -5.50 2.57
C ILE A 71 -18.36 -5.65 1.46
N THR A 72 -19.63 -5.43 1.79
CA THR A 72 -20.75 -5.53 0.83
C THR A 72 -21.13 -4.20 0.18
N SER A 73 -20.53 -3.09 0.62
CA SER A 73 -20.75 -1.77 0.06
C SER A 73 -19.96 -1.56 -1.22
N GLN A 74 -20.50 -0.74 -2.12
CA GLN A 74 -19.78 -0.34 -3.34
C GLN A 74 -18.57 0.53 -3.01
N MET A 75 -17.48 0.36 -3.74
CA MET A 75 -16.24 1.12 -3.53
C MET A 75 -16.46 2.64 -3.52
N ARG A 76 -17.37 3.14 -4.35
CA ARG A 76 -17.71 4.58 -4.41
C ARG A 76 -18.39 5.12 -3.15
N VAL A 77 -19.01 4.26 -2.36
CA VAL A 77 -19.74 4.64 -1.12
C VAL A 77 -18.81 4.63 0.09
N LEU A 78 -17.73 3.89 0.01
CA LEU A 78 -16.74 3.78 1.08
C LEU A 78 -16.02 5.12 1.30
N SER A 79 -15.74 5.43 2.55
CA SER A 79 -14.84 6.53 2.92
C SER A 79 -13.43 6.34 2.32
N GLY A 80 -12.64 7.39 2.30
CA GLY A 80 -11.25 7.31 1.85
C GLY A 80 -10.43 6.27 2.62
N GLY A 81 -10.64 6.17 3.94
CA GLY A 81 -9.97 5.20 4.80
C GLY A 81 -10.41 3.76 4.52
N GLU A 82 -11.72 3.51 4.41
CA GLU A 82 -12.25 2.18 4.09
C GLU A 82 -11.79 1.70 2.70
N ASN A 83 -11.78 2.60 1.72
CA ASN A 83 -11.26 2.30 0.39
C ASN A 83 -9.77 1.95 0.43
N ALA A 84 -8.97 2.70 1.20
CA ALA A 84 -7.56 2.41 1.42
C ALA A 84 -7.36 1.03 2.06
N LYS A 85 -8.20 0.63 3.04
CA LYS A 85 -8.16 -0.70 3.67
C LYS A 85 -8.41 -1.83 2.66
N VAL A 86 -9.37 -1.68 1.74
CA VAL A 86 -9.61 -2.67 0.67
C VAL A 86 -8.38 -2.84 -0.21
N ARG A 87 -7.78 -1.74 -0.62
CA ARG A 87 -6.59 -1.75 -1.48
C ARG A 87 -5.37 -2.31 -0.77
N LEU A 88 -5.22 -1.99 0.51
CA LEU A 88 -4.19 -2.56 1.34
C LEU A 88 -4.35 -4.08 1.45
N ALA A 89 -5.58 -4.56 1.70
CA ALA A 89 -5.86 -5.98 1.72
C ALA A 89 -5.45 -6.68 0.41
N ILE A 90 -5.71 -6.05 -0.74
CA ILE A 90 -5.27 -6.57 -2.04
C ILE A 90 -3.75 -6.66 -2.12
N VAL A 91 -3.04 -5.58 -1.77
CA VAL A 91 -1.58 -5.55 -1.83
C VAL A 91 -0.97 -6.58 -0.88
N MET A 92 -1.47 -6.68 0.35
CA MET A 92 -0.96 -7.61 1.36
C MET A 92 -1.18 -9.09 1.03
N ASN A 93 -2.19 -9.42 0.22
CA ASN A 93 -2.50 -10.80 -0.15
C ASN A 93 -1.87 -11.25 -1.49
N ARG A 94 -1.18 -10.37 -2.21
CA ARG A 94 -0.38 -10.74 -3.37
C ARG A 94 1.00 -11.26 -2.95
N GLU A 95 1.59 -12.10 -3.78
CA GLU A 95 2.95 -12.58 -3.59
C GLU A 95 3.96 -11.47 -3.92
N HIS A 96 4.26 -10.64 -2.94
CA HIS A 96 5.30 -9.62 -3.02
C HIS A 96 6.40 -9.93 -2.02
N ASN A 97 7.64 -9.66 -2.40
CA ASN A 97 8.77 -9.66 -1.48
C ASN A 97 9.32 -8.24 -1.22
N TRP A 98 8.70 -7.24 -1.87
CA TRP A 98 9.05 -5.84 -1.73
C TRP A 98 7.78 -4.98 -1.82
N LEU A 99 7.42 -4.32 -0.72
CA LEU A 99 6.29 -3.39 -0.66
C LEU A 99 6.78 -1.96 -0.79
N ILE A 100 6.16 -1.20 -1.67
CA ILE A 100 6.40 0.23 -1.86
C ILE A 100 5.11 0.96 -1.51
N LEU A 101 5.17 1.80 -0.48
CA LEU A 101 4.03 2.50 0.08
C LEU A 101 4.26 4.01 0.00
N ASP A 102 3.35 4.71 -0.65
CA ASP A 102 3.40 6.17 -0.83
C ASP A 102 2.29 6.81 0.01
N GLU A 103 2.67 7.43 1.13
CA GLU A 103 1.78 8.08 2.10
C GLU A 103 0.56 7.20 2.50
N PRO A 104 0.78 5.94 2.93
CA PRO A 104 -0.32 5.00 3.14
C PRO A 104 -1.23 5.39 4.30
N THR A 105 -0.78 6.26 5.20
CA THR A 105 -1.53 6.71 6.38
C THR A 105 -2.50 7.86 6.10
N ASN A 106 -2.41 8.49 4.94
CA ASN A 106 -3.31 9.58 4.60
C ASN A 106 -4.77 9.10 4.56
N HIS A 107 -5.65 9.87 5.19
CA HIS A 107 -7.09 9.57 5.33
C HIS A 107 -7.43 8.32 6.16
N LEU A 108 -6.45 7.70 6.83
CA LEU A 108 -6.70 6.65 7.79
C LEU A 108 -7.00 7.25 9.18
N ASP A 109 -7.99 6.67 9.86
CA ASP A 109 -8.20 6.89 11.28
C ASP A 109 -7.13 6.17 12.12
N VAL A 110 -7.12 6.40 13.44
CA VAL A 110 -6.12 5.83 14.35
C VAL A 110 -6.15 4.30 14.30
N ASP A 111 -7.33 3.70 14.35
CA ASP A 111 -7.49 2.24 14.36
C ASP A 111 -6.96 1.61 13.07
N ALA A 112 -7.22 2.26 11.92
CA ALA A 112 -6.73 1.81 10.62
C ALA A 112 -5.20 1.95 10.49
N LYS A 113 -4.61 2.99 11.09
CA LYS A 113 -3.15 3.15 11.14
C LYS A 113 -2.51 2.04 11.97
N ASP A 114 -3.08 1.70 13.11
CA ASP A 114 -2.57 0.64 13.98
C ASP A 114 -2.66 -0.74 13.30
N GLU A 115 -3.75 -1.01 12.59
CA GLU A 115 -3.88 -2.24 11.81
C GLU A 115 -2.89 -2.31 10.66
N LEU A 116 -2.70 -1.20 9.92
CA LEU A 116 -1.69 -1.10 8.88
C LEU A 116 -0.29 -1.33 9.46
N LYS A 117 0.06 -0.67 10.56
CA LYS A 117 1.34 -0.82 11.24
C LYS A 117 1.62 -2.28 11.62
N ARG A 118 0.62 -2.95 12.22
CA ARG A 118 0.72 -4.38 12.55
C ARG A 118 0.98 -5.23 11.30
N ALA A 119 0.20 -5.02 10.23
CA ALA A 119 0.36 -5.77 8.99
C ALA A 119 1.73 -5.56 8.35
N LEU A 120 2.26 -4.32 8.39
CA LEU A 120 3.61 -4.02 7.87
C LEU A 120 4.71 -4.65 8.75
N THR A 121 4.54 -4.66 10.06
CA THR A 121 5.50 -5.29 10.99
C THR A 121 5.59 -6.82 10.77
N GLU A 122 4.47 -7.46 10.43
CA GLU A 122 4.40 -8.90 10.14
C GLU A 122 4.82 -9.26 8.71
N PHE A 123 5.00 -8.28 7.82
CA PHE A 123 5.37 -8.54 6.44
C PHE A 123 6.80 -9.09 6.33
N PRO A 124 6.99 -10.28 5.70
CA PRO A 124 8.30 -10.96 5.71
C PRO A 124 9.30 -10.42 4.67
N GLY A 125 8.93 -9.40 3.90
CA GLY A 125 9.76 -8.83 2.83
C GLY A 125 10.35 -7.47 3.17
N THR A 126 10.88 -6.80 2.17
CA THR A 126 11.40 -5.43 2.28
C THR A 126 10.27 -4.42 2.12
N ILE A 127 10.29 -3.35 2.91
CA ILE A 127 9.34 -2.25 2.82
C ILE A 127 10.08 -0.96 2.49
N LEU A 128 9.64 -0.27 1.45
CA LEU A 128 10.03 1.09 1.14
C LEU A 128 8.82 2.01 1.38
N LEU A 129 8.89 2.80 2.45
CA LEU A 129 7.81 3.66 2.90
C LEU A 129 8.17 5.13 2.71
N VAL A 130 7.28 5.89 2.07
CA VAL A 130 7.27 7.35 2.13
C VAL A 130 6.17 7.77 3.08
N SER A 131 6.50 8.51 4.12
CA SER A 131 5.55 9.02 5.10
C SER A 131 6.05 10.31 5.75
N HIS A 132 5.12 11.19 6.09
CA HIS A 132 5.35 12.39 6.89
C HIS A 132 4.90 12.22 8.35
N ASP A 133 4.56 11.01 8.78
CA ASP A 133 4.08 10.68 10.13
C ASP A 133 5.12 9.84 10.91
N PRO A 134 6.06 10.49 11.65
CA PRO A 134 7.09 9.78 12.41
C PRO A 134 6.51 8.80 13.42
N LEU A 135 5.40 9.14 14.09
CA LEU A 135 4.75 8.29 15.08
C LEU A 135 4.23 6.97 14.47
N PHE A 136 3.99 6.98 13.17
CA PHE A 136 3.57 5.78 12.46
C PHE A 136 4.73 4.82 12.21
N TYR A 137 5.89 5.31 11.76
CA TYR A 137 6.94 4.44 11.23
C TYR A 137 8.12 4.18 12.17
N GLU A 138 8.40 5.04 13.16
CA GLU A 138 9.63 4.97 13.99
C GLU A 138 9.82 3.62 14.69
N ASP A 139 8.75 2.92 15.04
CA ASP A 139 8.83 1.67 15.81
C ASP A 139 9.17 0.43 14.96
N PHE A 140 9.02 0.48 13.63
CA PHE A 140 9.19 -0.73 12.80
C PHE A 140 10.15 -0.57 11.61
N VAL A 141 10.56 0.65 11.26
CA VAL A 141 11.56 0.85 10.21
C VAL A 141 12.98 0.64 10.73
N THR A 142 13.85 0.13 9.89
CA THR A 142 15.27 -0.10 10.23
C THR A 142 16.15 1.09 9.87
N ASP A 143 15.80 1.80 8.79
CA ASP A 143 16.58 2.91 8.25
C ASP A 143 15.65 4.06 7.83
N ILE A 144 16.07 5.28 8.13
CA ILE A 144 15.35 6.50 7.74
C ILE A 144 16.24 7.30 6.80
N TRP A 145 15.72 7.57 5.61
CA TRP A 145 16.38 8.41 4.63
C TRP A 145 15.69 9.77 4.54
N ASN A 146 16.38 10.81 4.98
CA ASN A 146 15.90 12.18 4.79
C ASN A 146 16.30 12.69 3.41
N VAL A 147 15.33 12.74 2.50
CA VAL A 147 15.56 13.16 1.10
C VAL A 147 15.96 14.64 1.01
N GLU A 148 15.59 15.47 1.99
CA GLU A 148 15.97 16.88 2.05
C GLU A 148 17.49 17.07 2.29
N ASP A 149 18.14 16.09 2.91
CA ASP A 149 19.57 16.09 3.14
C ASP A 149 20.38 15.64 1.90
N TRP A 150 19.71 15.16 0.87
CA TRP A 150 20.35 14.79 -0.39
C TRP A 150 20.70 16.04 -1.17
N THR A 151 21.88 16.59 -0.89
CA THR A 151 22.39 17.72 -1.64
C THR A 151 22.74 17.28 -3.06
N THR A 152 22.01 17.78 -4.04
CA THR A 152 22.44 17.74 -5.43
C THR A 152 23.67 18.63 -5.53
N LYS A 153 24.87 18.06 -5.52
CA LYS A 153 26.06 18.80 -6.01
C LYS A 153 25.86 18.98 -7.50
N ILE A 154 25.37 20.14 -7.89
CA ILE A 154 25.48 20.60 -9.28
C ILE A 154 26.98 20.89 -9.46
N VAL A 155 27.67 20.01 -10.16
CA VAL A 155 29.06 20.21 -10.61
C VAL A 155 29.00 20.90 -11.96
#